data_d288aaeda47cd4be91fbc14f82e1d4bb
#
_entry.id   d288aaeda47cd4be91fbc14f82e1d4bb
#
_cell.length_a   1.000
_cell.length_b   1.000
_cell.length_c   1.000
_cell.angle_alpha   90.00
_cell.angle_beta   90.00
_cell.angle_gamma   90.00
#
_symmetry.space_group_name_H-M   'P 1'
#
loop_
_entity.id
_entity.type
_entity.pdbx_description
1 polymer ?
#
loop_
_entity_poly.entity_id
_entity_poly.type
_entity_poly.pdbx_seq_one_letter_code
_entity_poly.pdbx_strand_id
1 'polypeptide(L)'
;TTSSVGKNGKAFWGAYSVSKAGINALSEILSDELETISNIKVFNFNPKATQTSMRSLAYPAEHRNSQKKPDSLIEYYLWMLSEKSNSSKEIHIEFGQKIKTK
;
A
#
# COMPACT_ATOMS: atom_id res chain seq x y z
N THR A 1 4.68 -1.30 1.30
CA THR A 1 3.68 -0.30 1.71
C THR A 1 4.01 1.06 1.13
N THR A 2 3.07 1.66 0.44
CA THR A 2 3.23 2.96 -0.20
C THR A 2 2.25 4.00 0.38
N SER A 3 2.13 5.15 -0.30
CA SER A 3 1.27 6.26 0.10
C SER A 3 0.82 7.02 -1.14
N SER A 4 -0.27 7.74 -1.04
CA SER A 4 -0.77 8.60 -2.11
C SER A 4 0.24 9.69 -2.51
N VAL A 5 1.07 10.16 -1.57
CA VAL A 5 2.12 11.17 -1.87
C VAL A 5 3.29 10.59 -2.66
N GLY A 6 3.42 9.28 -2.76
CA GLY A 6 4.37 8.62 -3.66
C GLY A 6 3.89 8.60 -5.10
N LYS A 7 2.59 8.72 -5.32
CA LYS A 7 1.97 8.78 -6.64
C LYS A 7 1.87 10.25 -7.13
N ASN A 8 1.50 11.15 -6.23
CA ASN A 8 1.36 12.58 -6.51
C ASN A 8 2.12 13.36 -5.45
N GLY A 9 3.16 14.09 -5.86
CA GLY A 9 3.96 14.89 -4.96
C GLY A 9 3.14 15.98 -4.28
N LYS A 10 3.48 16.30 -3.05
CA LYS A 10 2.79 17.29 -2.25
C LYS A 10 3.79 18.17 -1.53
N ALA A 11 3.48 19.47 -1.40
CA ALA A 11 4.33 20.42 -0.68
C ALA A 11 4.65 19.93 0.73
N PHE A 12 5.89 20.13 1.16
CA PHE A 12 6.44 19.76 2.48
C PHE A 12 6.61 18.23 2.72
N TRP A 13 6.31 17.41 1.72
CA TRP A 13 6.43 15.94 1.81
C TRP A 13 7.58 15.37 0.95
N GLY A 14 8.59 16.22 0.64
CA GLY A 14 9.61 15.89 -0.34
C GLY A 14 10.30 14.54 -0.13
N ALA A 15 11.00 14.35 0.99
CA ALA A 15 11.75 13.12 1.26
C ALA A 15 10.83 11.89 1.35
N TYR A 16 9.68 12.04 2.00
CA TYR A 16 8.70 10.95 2.13
C TYR A 16 8.12 10.58 0.77
N SER A 17 7.72 11.57 -0.03
CA SER A 17 7.19 11.34 -1.39
C SER A 17 8.21 10.62 -2.27
N VAL A 18 9.47 11.03 -2.23
CA VAL A 18 10.54 10.40 -3.02
C VAL A 18 10.73 8.95 -2.59
N SER A 19 10.73 8.67 -1.28
CA SER A 19 10.88 7.31 -0.78
C SER A 19 9.72 6.41 -1.22
N LYS A 20 8.49 6.91 -1.19
CA LYS A 20 7.31 6.13 -1.60
C LYS A 20 7.20 5.99 -3.12
N ALA A 21 7.64 6.98 -3.89
CA ALA A 21 7.75 6.86 -5.34
C ALA A 21 8.80 5.81 -5.71
N GLY A 22 9.90 5.76 -4.97
CA GLY A 22 10.92 4.72 -5.12
C GLY A 22 10.38 3.32 -4.84
N ILE A 23 9.56 3.16 -3.80
CA ILE A 23 8.90 1.89 -3.49
C ILE A 23 7.95 1.47 -4.61
N ASN A 24 7.20 2.41 -5.18
CA ASN A 24 6.32 2.12 -6.31
C ASN A 24 7.10 1.57 -7.50
N ALA A 25 8.20 2.23 -7.86
CA ALA A 25 9.06 1.80 -8.96
C ALA A 25 9.72 0.45 -8.67
N LEU A 26 10.24 0.26 -7.46
CA LEU A 26 10.88 -1.00 -7.06
C LEU A 26 9.89 -2.18 -7.13
N SER A 27 8.66 -1.97 -6.70
CA SER A 27 7.62 -3.01 -6.76
C SER A 27 7.34 -3.45 -8.19
N GLU A 28 7.26 -2.50 -9.12
CA GLU A 28 7.04 -2.78 -10.53
C GLU A 28 8.23 -3.55 -11.13
N ILE A 29 9.45 -3.14 -10.80
CA ILE A 29 10.67 -3.79 -11.27
C ILE A 29 10.73 -5.23 -10.78
N LEU A 30 10.52 -5.45 -9.48
CA LEU A 30 10.53 -6.79 -8.90
C LEU A 30 9.46 -7.69 -9.49
N SER A 31 8.25 -7.16 -9.68
CA SER A 31 7.17 -7.91 -10.31
C SER A 31 7.55 -8.38 -11.71
N ASP A 32 8.14 -7.50 -12.49
CA ASP A 32 8.57 -7.80 -13.86
C ASP A 32 9.71 -8.84 -13.88
N GLU A 33 10.71 -8.67 -13.01
CA GLU A 33 11.84 -9.60 -12.93
C GLU A 33 11.44 -11.01 -12.49
N LEU A 34 10.46 -11.12 -11.59
CA LEU A 34 10.06 -12.40 -11.00
C LEU A 34 8.96 -13.12 -11.77
N GLU A 35 8.28 -12.44 -12.68
CA GLU A 35 7.11 -12.98 -13.38
C GLU A 35 7.38 -14.30 -14.10
N THR A 36 8.51 -14.41 -14.79
CA THR A 36 8.85 -15.56 -15.61
C THR A 36 9.71 -16.63 -14.92
N ILE A 37 10.30 -16.27 -13.77
CA ILE A 37 11.27 -17.17 -13.11
C ILE A 37 10.80 -17.70 -11.76
N SER A 38 9.65 -17.25 -11.28
CA SER A 38 9.15 -17.69 -9.98
C SER A 38 7.63 -17.56 -9.89
N ASN A 39 7.06 -18.13 -8.82
CA ASN A 39 5.64 -17.97 -8.47
C ASN A 39 5.44 -16.88 -7.41
N ILE A 40 6.46 -16.09 -7.15
CA ILE A 40 6.39 -15.01 -6.15
C ILE A 40 5.55 -13.87 -6.73
N LYS A 41 4.55 -13.44 -5.97
CA LYS A 41 3.73 -12.27 -6.30
C LYS A 41 4.25 -11.07 -5.49
N VAL A 42 4.29 -9.93 -6.16
CA VAL A 42 4.67 -8.65 -5.54
C VAL A 42 3.46 -7.75 -5.51
N PHE A 43 3.16 -7.19 -4.34
CA PHE A 43 2.09 -6.21 -4.19
C PHE A 43 2.62 -4.95 -3.52
N ASN A 44 2.16 -3.82 -4.00
CA ASN A 44 2.44 -2.52 -3.44
C ASN A 44 1.13 -1.96 -2.87
N PHE A 45 1.03 -1.89 -1.54
CA PHE A 45 -0.23 -1.58 -0.87
C PHE A 45 -0.23 -0.16 -0.30
N ASN A 46 -1.27 0.60 -0.63
CA ASN A 46 -1.55 1.91 -0.06
C ASN A 46 -2.69 1.77 0.96
N PRO A 47 -2.38 1.77 2.26
CA PRO A 47 -3.41 1.59 3.30
C PRO A 47 -4.26 2.84 3.53
N LYS A 48 -3.88 3.98 2.96
CA LYS A 48 -4.47 5.30 3.22
C LYS A 48 -4.34 5.66 4.71
N ALA A 49 -5.03 6.72 5.15
CA ALA A 49 -4.92 7.19 6.53
C ALA A 49 -5.34 6.11 7.53
N THR A 50 -4.45 5.80 8.45
CA THR A 50 -4.64 4.74 9.45
C THR A 50 -4.20 5.24 10.82
N GLN A 51 -4.95 4.88 11.85
CA GLN A 51 -4.66 5.27 13.23
C GLN A 51 -3.39 4.57 13.71
N THR A 52 -2.27 5.31 13.74
CA THR A 52 -0.98 4.83 14.21
C THR A 52 -0.25 5.94 14.95
N SER A 53 0.79 5.59 15.71
CA SER A 53 1.65 6.58 16.36
C SER A 53 2.34 7.49 15.34
N MET A 54 2.78 6.93 14.23
CA MET A 54 3.38 7.72 13.15
C MET A 54 2.40 8.73 12.57
N ARG A 55 1.13 8.35 12.36
CA ARG A 55 0.09 9.25 11.86
C ARG A 55 -0.16 10.39 12.84
N SER A 56 -0.24 10.10 14.13
CA SER A 56 -0.44 11.11 15.19
C SER A 56 0.70 12.12 15.24
N LEU A 57 1.95 11.67 15.03
CA LEU A 57 3.10 12.56 14.98
C LEU A 57 3.09 13.46 13.75
N ALA A 58 2.68 12.92 12.60
CA ALA A 58 2.61 13.68 11.33
C ALA A 58 1.44 14.66 11.30
N TYR A 59 0.34 14.35 11.97
CA TYR A 59 -0.88 15.15 11.99
C TYR A 59 -1.40 15.33 13.43
N PRO A 60 -0.69 16.08 14.27
CA PRO A 60 -1.05 16.19 15.70
C PRO A 60 -2.40 16.87 15.95
N ALA A 61 -2.86 17.72 15.03
CA ALA A 61 -4.16 18.39 15.14
C ALA A 61 -5.34 17.53 14.70
N GLU A 62 -5.07 16.39 14.06
CA GLU A 62 -6.09 15.47 13.56
C GLU A 62 -6.69 14.66 14.69
N HIS A 63 -8.02 14.53 14.70
CA HIS A 63 -8.68 13.71 15.72
C HIS A 63 -8.36 12.23 15.47
N ARG A 64 -7.82 11.56 16.49
CA ARG A 64 -7.37 10.17 16.40
C ARG A 64 -8.47 9.23 15.92
N ASN A 65 -9.71 9.44 16.39
CA ASN A 65 -10.86 8.58 16.05
C ASN A 65 -11.38 8.81 14.64
N SER A 66 -10.86 9.81 13.89
CA SER A 66 -11.27 10.06 12.51
C SER A 66 -10.63 9.10 11.51
N GLN A 67 -9.57 8.38 11.91
CA GLN A 67 -8.92 7.39 11.05
C GLN A 67 -9.37 5.98 11.41
N LYS A 68 -9.31 5.10 10.38
CA LYS A 68 -9.57 3.69 10.62
C LYS A 68 -8.47 3.05 11.45
N LYS A 69 -8.82 2.01 12.17
CA LYS A 69 -7.86 1.21 12.93
C LYS A 69 -7.06 0.30 12.02
N PRO A 70 -5.81 -0.07 12.39
CA PRO A 70 -5.00 -0.99 11.59
C PRO A 70 -5.69 -2.33 11.29
N ASP A 71 -6.55 -2.82 12.19
CA ASP A 71 -7.26 -4.08 12.01
C ASP A 71 -8.11 -4.12 10.74
N SER A 72 -8.59 -2.96 10.27
CA SER A 72 -9.38 -2.87 9.03
C SER A 72 -8.59 -3.22 7.78
N LEU A 73 -7.26 -3.34 7.89
CA LEU A 73 -6.39 -3.70 6.78
C LEU A 73 -6.16 -5.21 6.65
N ILE A 74 -6.56 -5.99 7.66
CA ILE A 74 -6.25 -7.43 7.75
C ILE A 74 -6.75 -8.20 6.52
N GLU A 75 -7.99 -7.91 6.08
CA GLU A 75 -8.56 -8.62 4.93
C GLU A 75 -7.74 -8.45 3.65
N TYR A 76 -7.10 -7.29 3.46
CA TYR A 76 -6.23 -7.04 2.32
C TYR A 76 -4.96 -7.87 2.39
N TYR A 77 -4.33 -7.94 3.56
CA TYR A 77 -3.13 -8.76 3.76
C TYR A 77 -3.43 -10.24 3.59
N LEU A 78 -4.56 -10.72 4.13
CA LEU A 78 -4.97 -12.10 3.96
C LEU A 78 -5.21 -12.44 2.49
N TRP A 79 -5.84 -11.53 1.75
CA TRP A 79 -6.06 -11.71 0.31
C TRP A 79 -4.72 -11.77 -0.44
N MET A 80 -3.80 -10.85 -0.15
CA MET A 80 -2.49 -10.82 -0.81
C MET A 80 -1.68 -12.10 -0.55
N LEU A 81 -1.83 -12.68 0.64
CA LEU A 81 -1.13 -13.91 1.02
C LEU A 81 -1.85 -15.18 0.54
N SER A 82 -3.05 -15.06 0.00
CA SER A 82 -3.85 -16.20 -0.42
C SER A 82 -3.70 -16.46 -1.92
N GLU A 83 -4.09 -17.66 -2.36
CA GLU A 83 -4.12 -18.04 -3.78
C GLU A 83 -5.11 -17.19 -4.58
N LYS A 84 -6.09 -16.57 -3.93
CA LYS A 84 -7.09 -15.72 -4.59
C LYS A 84 -6.45 -14.53 -5.30
N SER A 85 -5.30 -14.06 -4.81
CA SER A 85 -4.57 -12.94 -5.42
C SER A 85 -3.77 -13.35 -6.65
N ASN A 86 -3.58 -14.64 -6.90
CA ASN A 86 -2.77 -15.11 -8.02
C ASN A 86 -3.30 -14.69 -9.38
N SER A 87 -4.62 -14.48 -9.51
CA SER A 87 -5.25 -14.02 -10.74
C SER A 87 -5.18 -12.52 -10.95
N SER A 88 -4.72 -11.77 -9.97
CA SER A 88 -4.62 -10.32 -10.07
C SER A 88 -3.46 -9.93 -10.98
N LYS A 89 -3.74 -9.10 -11.99
CA LYS A 89 -2.73 -8.50 -12.86
C LYS A 89 -2.22 -7.18 -12.30
N GLU A 90 -2.99 -6.59 -11.39
CA GLU A 90 -2.66 -5.32 -10.75
C GLU A 90 -1.82 -5.56 -9.50
N ILE A 91 -0.69 -4.88 -9.39
CA ILE A 91 0.18 -4.98 -8.22
C ILE A 91 -0.03 -3.82 -7.24
N HIS A 92 -0.56 -2.70 -7.72
CA HIS A 92 -0.85 -1.54 -6.88
C HIS A 92 -2.26 -1.68 -6.30
N ILE A 93 -2.34 -1.98 -5.03
CA ILE A 93 -3.59 -2.20 -4.30
C ILE A 93 -3.75 -1.07 -3.28
N GLU A 94 -4.95 -0.54 -3.14
CA GLU A 94 -5.22 0.46 -2.11
C GLU A 94 -6.48 0.14 -1.33
N PHE A 95 -6.54 0.65 -0.12
CA PHE A 95 -7.69 0.47 0.77
C PHE A 95 -8.95 1.04 0.11
N GLY A 96 -10.04 0.31 0.21
CA GLY A 96 -11.31 0.67 -0.43
C GLY A 96 -11.52 0.03 -1.79
N GLN A 97 -10.46 -0.51 -2.40
CA GLN A 97 -10.54 -1.23 -3.66
C GLN A 97 -11.18 -2.60 -3.44
N LYS A 98 -12.03 -3.02 -4.37
CA LYS A 98 -12.61 -4.36 -4.31
C LYS A 98 -11.54 -5.42 -4.58
N ILE A 99 -11.44 -6.39 -3.69
CA ILE A 99 -10.57 -7.55 -3.87
C ILE A 99 -11.43 -8.78 -4.13
N LYS A 100 -10.93 -9.67 -5.00
CA LYS A 100 -11.65 -10.92 -5.30
C LYS A 100 -11.47 -11.88 -4.13
N THR A 101 -12.57 -12.19 -3.45
CA THR A 101 -12.58 -13.10 -2.31
C THR A 101 -12.98 -14.53 -2.68
N LYS A 102 -13.32 -14.75 -3.93
CA LYS A 102 -13.71 -16.07 -4.44
C LYS A 102 -12.82 -16.54 -5.57
#